data_c5097c7e48b849a66b6c305de9fd7d32
#
_entry.id   c5097c7e48b849a66b6c305de9fd7d32
#
_cell.length_a   1.000
_cell.length_b   1.000
_cell.length_c   1.000
_cell.angle_alpha   90.00
_cell.angle_beta   90.00
_cell.angle_gamma   90.00
#
_symmetry.space_group_name_H-M   'P 1'
#
loop_
_entity.id
_entity.type
_entity.pdbx_description
1 polymer ?
#
loop_
_entity_poly.entity_id
_entity_poly.type
_entity_poly.pdbx_seq_one_letter_code
_entity_poly.pdbx_strand_id
1 'polypeptide(L)'
;IKAAKKYESKGKNEKAKKRYERALKLLIKSNKEKPNKADTLNYLGFTTRKLGNYEEGEKYYLLGLKIEPNHKGINEYLGELYVVTNRIELAKQRLNVLKNCNCEEYKELKDIIDGNKKSKY
;
A
#
# COMPACT_ATOMS: atom_id res chain seq x y z
N ILE A 1 7.05 8.19 6.92
CA ILE A 1 7.04 7.54 5.59
C ILE A 1 7.87 8.32 4.58
N LYS A 2 7.69 9.64 4.52
CA LYS A 2 8.45 10.47 3.59
C LYS A 2 9.96 10.33 3.78
N ALA A 3 10.44 10.38 5.02
CA ALA A 3 11.85 10.20 5.32
C ALA A 3 12.33 8.79 4.98
N ALA A 4 11.50 7.77 5.25
CA ALA A 4 11.82 6.39 4.92
C ALA A 4 11.98 6.20 3.41
N LYS A 5 11.05 6.73 2.62
CA LYS A 5 11.12 6.66 1.14
C LYS A 5 12.37 7.36 0.61
N LYS A 6 12.73 8.48 1.21
CA LYS A 6 13.93 9.21 0.82
C LYS A 6 15.20 8.39 1.05
N TYR A 7 15.32 7.77 2.22
CA TYR A 7 16.47 6.91 2.52
C TYR A 7 16.51 5.69 1.61
N GLU A 8 15.36 5.09 1.34
CA GLU A 8 15.24 3.93 0.47
C GLU A 8 15.70 4.25 -0.95
N SER A 9 15.29 5.41 -1.49
CA SER A 9 15.70 5.84 -2.84
C SER A 9 17.20 6.08 -2.95
N LYS A 10 17.88 6.34 -1.83
CA LYS A 10 19.33 6.51 -1.76
C LYS A 10 20.08 5.22 -1.42
N GLY A 11 19.40 4.07 -1.38
CA GLY A 11 20.01 2.80 -1.03
C GLY A 11 20.36 2.65 0.43
N LYS A 12 19.85 3.51 1.30
CA LYS A 12 20.12 3.47 2.74
C LYS A 12 19.04 2.66 3.46
N ASN A 13 19.02 1.35 3.22
CA ASN A 13 17.94 0.47 3.65
C ASN A 13 17.77 0.38 5.18
N GLU A 14 18.88 0.37 5.94
CA GLU A 14 18.80 0.33 7.40
C GLU A 14 18.14 1.57 7.99
N LYS A 15 18.49 2.75 7.46
CA LYS A 15 17.87 4.00 7.88
C LYS A 15 16.41 4.05 7.46
N ALA A 16 16.09 3.57 6.27
CA ALA A 16 14.72 3.47 5.78
C ALA A 16 13.89 2.59 6.70
N LYS A 17 14.40 1.40 7.06
CA LYS A 17 13.72 0.48 7.97
C LYS A 17 13.39 1.14 9.30
N LYS A 18 14.35 1.81 9.92
CA LYS A 18 14.12 2.50 11.19
C LYS A 18 13.04 3.57 11.08
N ARG A 19 12.99 4.29 9.97
CA ARG A 19 11.96 5.31 9.73
C ARG A 19 10.59 4.68 9.50
N TYR A 20 10.52 3.55 8.80
CA TYR A 20 9.26 2.81 8.65
C TYR A 20 8.78 2.27 10.00
N GLU A 21 9.67 1.74 10.82
CA GLU A 21 9.31 1.27 12.16
C GLU A 21 8.76 2.40 13.04
N ARG A 22 9.37 3.58 12.97
CA ARG A 22 8.90 4.76 13.69
C ARG A 22 7.54 5.23 13.18
N ALA A 23 7.38 5.26 11.85
CA ALA A 23 6.10 5.62 11.23
C ALA A 23 5.01 4.65 11.65
N LEU A 24 5.31 3.34 11.70
CA LEU A 24 4.35 2.31 12.10
C LEU A 24 3.83 2.58 13.51
N LYS A 25 4.70 2.88 14.46
CA LYS A 25 4.30 3.18 15.84
C LYS A 25 3.35 4.36 15.91
N LEU A 26 3.65 5.42 15.17
CA LEU A 26 2.80 6.62 15.12
C LEU A 26 1.45 6.33 14.48
N LEU A 27 1.43 5.51 13.42
CA LEU A 27 0.20 5.15 12.73
C LEU A 27 -0.69 4.26 13.60
N ILE A 28 -0.11 3.32 14.33
CA ILE A 28 -0.86 2.46 15.27
C ILE A 28 -1.52 3.34 16.34
N LYS A 29 -0.78 4.28 16.89
CA LYS A 29 -1.31 5.22 17.88
C LYS A 29 -2.44 6.07 17.29
N SER A 30 -2.23 6.62 16.11
CA SER A 30 -3.23 7.42 15.41
C SER A 30 -4.51 6.63 15.16
N ASN A 31 -4.38 5.38 14.72
CA ASN A 31 -5.52 4.50 14.47
C ASN A 31 -6.28 4.16 15.75
N LYS A 32 -5.59 4.04 16.87
CA LYS A 32 -6.20 3.81 18.18
C LYS A 32 -7.02 5.00 18.63
N GLU A 33 -6.48 6.21 18.45
CA GLU A 33 -7.14 7.46 18.86
C GLU A 33 -8.33 7.80 17.97
N LYS A 34 -8.19 7.59 16.66
CA LYS A 34 -9.24 7.87 15.68
C LYS A 34 -9.35 6.69 14.72
N PRO A 35 -10.06 5.63 15.10
CA PRO A 35 -10.17 4.43 14.26
C PRO A 35 -11.08 4.68 13.04
N ASN A 36 -11.09 3.70 12.14
CA ASN A 36 -11.97 3.65 10.96
C ASN A 36 -11.72 4.76 9.95
N LYS A 37 -10.45 5.17 9.79
CA LYS A 37 -10.03 6.06 8.71
C LYS A 37 -9.32 5.25 7.64
N ALA A 38 -9.90 5.20 6.45
CA ALA A 38 -9.31 4.44 5.33
C ALA A 38 -7.90 4.92 5.01
N ASP A 39 -7.64 6.21 5.02
CA ASP A 39 -6.30 6.75 4.75
C ASP A 39 -5.27 6.23 5.75
N THR A 40 -5.61 6.18 7.03
CA THR A 40 -4.71 5.66 8.07
C THR A 40 -4.44 4.17 7.83
N LEU A 41 -5.48 3.41 7.48
CA LEU A 41 -5.34 1.99 7.19
C LEU A 41 -4.49 1.75 5.94
N ASN A 42 -4.58 2.63 4.95
CA ASN A 42 -3.72 2.57 3.78
C ASN A 42 -2.24 2.74 4.16
N TYR A 43 -1.92 3.73 4.98
CA TYR A 43 -0.55 3.95 5.44
C TYR A 43 -0.06 2.80 6.33
N LEU A 44 -0.92 2.24 7.17
CA LEU A 44 -0.58 1.07 7.98
C LEU A 44 -0.25 -0.13 7.10
N GLY A 45 -1.09 -0.38 6.09
CA GLY A 45 -0.85 -1.46 5.14
C GLY A 45 0.47 -1.29 4.40
N PHE A 46 0.69 -0.11 3.87
CA PHE A 46 1.92 0.23 3.14
C PHE A 46 3.16 0.05 4.01
N THR A 47 3.16 0.63 5.21
CA THR A 47 4.32 0.62 6.11
C THR A 47 4.62 -0.80 6.59
N THR A 48 3.59 -1.55 6.96
CA THR A 48 3.72 -2.94 7.41
C THR A 48 4.30 -3.81 6.31
N ARG A 49 3.82 -3.63 5.08
CA ARG A 49 4.35 -4.34 3.91
C ARG A 49 5.82 -4.00 3.64
N LYS A 50 6.19 -2.72 3.74
CA LYS A 50 7.58 -2.28 3.53
C LYS A 50 8.51 -2.90 4.56
N LEU A 51 8.00 -3.20 5.74
CA LEU A 51 8.76 -3.90 6.78
C LEU A 51 8.78 -5.43 6.57
N GLY A 52 8.22 -5.92 5.48
CA GLY A 52 8.24 -7.33 5.12
C GLY A 52 7.05 -8.14 5.59
N ASN A 53 6.09 -7.51 6.24
CA ASN A 53 4.93 -8.17 6.84
C ASN A 53 3.73 -8.12 5.88
N TYR A 54 3.78 -8.92 4.82
CA TYR A 54 2.79 -8.88 3.73
C TYR A 54 1.39 -9.26 4.18
N GLU A 55 1.24 -10.28 5.00
CA GLU A 55 -0.07 -10.71 5.51
C GLU A 55 -0.76 -9.62 6.32
N GLU A 56 -0.02 -9.01 7.23
CA GLU A 56 -0.56 -7.95 8.07
C GLU A 56 -0.90 -6.70 7.25
N GLY A 57 -0.04 -6.37 6.28
CA GLY A 57 -0.30 -5.27 5.35
C GLY A 57 -1.60 -5.49 4.58
N GLU A 58 -1.83 -6.70 4.10
CA GLU A 58 -3.06 -7.05 3.40
C GLU A 58 -4.29 -6.88 4.29
N LYS A 59 -4.21 -7.30 5.55
CA LYS A 59 -5.31 -7.13 6.51
C LYS A 59 -5.70 -5.67 6.68
N TYR A 60 -4.72 -4.78 6.81
CA TYR A 60 -4.99 -3.36 6.93
C TYR A 60 -5.67 -2.82 5.67
N TYR A 61 -5.20 -3.20 4.49
CA TYR A 61 -5.83 -2.79 3.23
C TYR A 61 -7.28 -3.27 3.14
N LEU A 62 -7.53 -4.51 3.50
CA LEU A 62 -8.89 -5.08 3.45
C LEU A 62 -9.82 -4.36 4.42
N LEU A 63 -9.36 -4.00 5.62
CA LEU A 63 -10.13 -3.20 6.55
C LEU A 63 -10.46 -1.83 5.97
N GLY A 64 -9.50 -1.20 5.31
CA GLY A 64 -9.71 0.09 4.66
C GLY A 64 -10.74 0.02 3.54
N LEU A 65 -10.75 -1.06 2.76
CA LEU A 65 -11.73 -1.26 1.70
C LEU A 65 -13.13 -1.53 2.24
N LYS A 66 -13.26 -2.07 3.43
CA LYS A 66 -14.57 -2.20 4.09
C LYS A 66 -15.18 -0.83 4.37
N ILE A 67 -14.34 0.14 4.70
CA ILE A 67 -14.78 1.51 5.01
C ILE A 67 -15.00 2.30 3.72
N GLU A 68 -14.04 2.24 2.80
CA GLU A 68 -14.08 2.95 1.52
C GLU A 68 -13.71 1.98 0.39
N PRO A 69 -14.69 1.27 -0.19
CA PRO A 69 -14.41 0.28 -1.26
C PRO A 69 -13.73 0.85 -2.49
N ASN A 70 -13.92 2.14 -2.76
CA ASN A 70 -13.35 2.79 -3.94
C ASN A 70 -12.10 3.62 -3.62
N HIS A 71 -11.50 3.44 -2.45
CA HIS A 71 -10.29 4.18 -2.07
C HIS A 71 -9.17 3.92 -3.08
N LYS A 72 -8.73 4.97 -3.76
CA LYS A 72 -7.78 4.84 -4.86
C LYS A 72 -6.44 4.26 -4.42
N GLY A 73 -5.87 4.81 -3.36
CA GLY A 73 -4.57 4.37 -2.86
C GLY A 73 -4.57 2.92 -2.40
N ILE A 74 -5.61 2.50 -1.67
CA ILE A 74 -5.71 1.12 -1.20
C ILE A 74 -5.86 0.16 -2.36
N ASN A 75 -6.73 0.46 -3.33
CA ASN A 75 -6.91 -0.41 -4.48
C ASN A 75 -5.62 -0.55 -5.29
N GLU A 76 -4.86 0.53 -5.45
CA GLU A 76 -3.57 0.46 -6.13
C GLU A 76 -2.56 -0.38 -5.33
N TYR A 77 -2.35 -0.07 -4.06
CA TYR A 77 -1.33 -0.73 -3.26
C TYR A 77 -1.65 -2.20 -2.98
N LEU A 78 -2.92 -2.51 -2.72
CA LEU A 78 -3.35 -3.91 -2.56
C LEU A 78 -3.19 -4.67 -3.87
N GLY A 79 -3.54 -4.03 -4.98
CA GLY A 79 -3.34 -4.62 -6.30
C GLY A 79 -1.86 -4.94 -6.55
N GLU A 80 -0.95 -4.05 -6.22
CA GLU A 80 0.49 -4.29 -6.34
C GLU A 80 0.94 -5.43 -5.43
N LEU A 81 0.40 -5.50 -4.21
CA LEU A 81 0.71 -6.58 -3.28
C LEU A 81 0.28 -7.93 -3.87
N TYR A 82 -0.90 -7.98 -4.50
CA TYR A 82 -1.37 -9.19 -5.15
C TYR A 82 -0.45 -9.60 -6.30
N VAL A 83 0.07 -8.64 -7.07
CA VAL A 83 1.02 -8.96 -8.15
C VAL A 83 2.29 -9.59 -7.58
N VAL A 84 2.90 -8.99 -6.55
CA VAL A 84 4.16 -9.49 -6.00
C VAL A 84 3.98 -10.80 -5.23
N THR A 85 2.77 -11.15 -4.83
CA THR A 85 2.46 -12.42 -4.19
C THR A 85 1.83 -13.43 -5.17
N ASN A 86 1.90 -13.13 -6.46
CA ASN A 86 1.47 -14.01 -7.56
C ASN A 86 -0.03 -14.32 -7.54
N ARG A 87 -0.84 -13.32 -7.19
CA ARG A 87 -2.31 -13.42 -7.20
C ARG A 87 -2.87 -12.42 -8.21
N ILE A 88 -2.53 -12.63 -9.48
CA ILE A 88 -2.81 -11.69 -10.58
C ILE A 88 -4.31 -11.44 -10.78
N GLU A 89 -5.14 -12.48 -10.63
CA GLU A 89 -6.59 -12.30 -10.82
C GLU A 89 -7.19 -11.35 -9.78
N LEU A 90 -6.70 -11.41 -8.53
CA LEU A 90 -7.12 -10.47 -7.50
C LEU A 90 -6.63 -9.05 -7.79
N ALA A 91 -5.43 -8.92 -8.34
CA ALA A 91 -4.90 -7.63 -8.76
C ALA A 91 -5.77 -7.00 -9.85
N LYS A 92 -6.23 -7.81 -10.82
CA LYS A 92 -7.13 -7.34 -11.88
C LYS A 92 -8.46 -6.86 -11.34
N GLN A 93 -8.97 -7.49 -10.28
CA GLN A 93 -10.20 -7.01 -9.61
C GLN A 93 -9.99 -5.61 -9.03
N ARG A 94 -8.83 -5.36 -8.43
CA ARG A 94 -8.51 -4.02 -7.90
C ARG A 94 -8.40 -3.01 -9.02
N LEU A 95 -7.78 -3.40 -10.13
CA LEU A 95 -7.67 -2.54 -11.30
C LEU A 95 -9.06 -2.19 -11.85
N ASN A 96 -9.97 -3.16 -11.90
CA ASN A 96 -11.33 -2.94 -12.39
C ASN A 96 -12.08 -1.89 -11.54
N VAL A 97 -11.88 -1.87 -10.24
CA VAL A 97 -12.46 -0.84 -9.37
C VAL A 97 -11.96 0.55 -9.75
N LEU A 98 -10.73 0.66 -10.20
CA LEU A 98 -10.09 1.94 -10.57
C LEU A 98 -10.37 2.40 -12.00
N LYS A 99 -10.97 1.58 -12.83
CA LYS A 99 -11.01 1.83 -14.29
C LYS A 99 -11.63 3.18 -14.71
N ASN A 100 -12.53 3.73 -13.91
CA ASN A 100 -13.19 5.00 -14.22
C ASN A 100 -12.66 6.18 -13.41
N CYS A 101 -11.59 5.99 -12.64
CA CYS A 101 -11.10 7.05 -11.76
C CYS A 101 -10.34 8.17 -12.50
N ASN A 102 -9.84 7.88 -13.71
CA ASN A 102 -9.02 8.82 -14.48
C ASN A 102 -7.83 9.32 -13.65
N CYS A 103 -7.14 8.40 -12.97
CA CYS A 103 -6.15 8.71 -11.93
C CYS A 103 -4.84 7.97 -12.14
N GLU A 104 -3.78 8.46 -11.50
CA GLU A 104 -2.45 7.87 -11.54
C GLU A 104 -2.44 6.45 -10.97
N GLU A 105 -3.26 6.19 -9.95
CA GLU A 105 -3.35 4.87 -9.31
C GLU A 105 -3.73 3.78 -10.32
N TYR A 106 -4.68 4.05 -11.21
CA TYR A 106 -5.05 3.12 -12.27
C TYR A 106 -3.87 2.83 -13.19
N LYS A 107 -3.20 3.89 -13.64
CA LYS A 107 -2.08 3.78 -14.58
C LYS A 107 -0.92 3.00 -13.97
N GLU A 108 -0.56 3.29 -12.73
CA GLU A 108 0.51 2.59 -12.02
C GLU A 108 0.20 1.09 -11.90
N LEU A 109 -0.99 0.76 -11.42
CA LEU A 109 -1.36 -0.64 -11.22
C LEU A 109 -1.42 -1.38 -12.56
N LYS A 110 -1.98 -0.74 -13.58
CA LYS A 110 -2.06 -1.35 -14.91
C LYS A 110 -0.67 -1.68 -15.46
N ASP A 111 0.27 -0.74 -15.36
CA ASP A 111 1.64 -0.94 -15.82
C ASP A 111 2.33 -2.10 -15.08
N ILE A 112 2.07 -2.23 -13.78
CA ILE A 112 2.65 -3.31 -12.97
C ILE A 112 2.03 -4.66 -13.36
N ILE A 113 0.72 -4.72 -13.52
CA ILE A 113 0.03 -5.95 -13.96
C ILE A 113 0.52 -6.38 -15.34
N ASP A 114 0.68 -5.43 -16.25
CA ASP A 114 1.11 -5.69 -17.62
C ASP A 114 2.62 -6.04 -17.72
N GLY A 115 3.35 -5.94 -16.63
CA GLY A 115 4.78 -6.24 -16.60
C GLY A 115 5.68 -5.13 -17.15
N ASN A 116 5.12 -3.94 -17.41
CA ASN A 116 5.88 -2.79 -17.92
C ASN A 116 6.63 -2.04 -16.82
N LYS A 117 6.32 -2.33 -15.58
CA LYS A 117 6.89 -1.66 -14.42
C LYS A 117 6.92 -2.65 -13.24
N LYS A 118 7.93 -2.54 -12.40
CA LYS A 118 8.01 -3.34 -11.17
C LYS A 118 7.46 -2.55 -10.00
N SER A 119 6.73 -3.24 -9.09
CA SER A 119 6.27 -2.61 -7.87
C SER A 119 7.46 -2.16 -7.02
N LYS A 120 7.39 -0.95 -6.51
CA LYS A 120 8.41 -0.39 -5.61
C LYS A 120 8.09 -0.68 -4.14
N TYR A 121 6.97 -1.30 -3.91
CA TYR A 121 6.45 -1.49 -2.56
C TYR A 121 6.45 -2.93 -2.12
#